data_052a02d49bfbdc3a54a8fa0006df09c6
#
_entry.id   052a02d49bfbdc3a54a8fa0006df09c6
#
_cell.length_a   1.000
_cell.length_b   1.000
_cell.length_c   1.000
_cell.angle_alpha   90.00
_cell.angle_beta   90.00
_cell.angle_gamma   90.00
#
_symmetry.space_group_name_H-M   'P 1'
#
loop_
_entity.id
_entity.type
_entity.pdbx_description
1 polymer ?
#
loop_
_entity_poly.entity_id
_entity_poly.type
_entity_poly.pdbx_seq_one_letter_code
_entity_poly.pdbx_strand_id
1 'polypeptide(L)'
;MKKFKIRCSAIGQIMPNAVGGTNLEKYGKAKQTLEDSIERYDKMKTKDGINGVKLAVKIVELKEALPELEANKDIVILSDSAKTYCQNWIKKEIYKKNRQMSNKYTEKGLIMEDNSLDFIAEEYDYGLLLKNEEYFENDFLIGTPDVVLDTHLIDVKNSWSHDTFPLFATEIPDKAYFYQGQGYMELTGKSSYKLIYTLMDTPEHLIEKEFRFNNFYGLEYEDFRKNYLYEGFVPAKRRKKSFYFQKDEEVISAIKIRVEECQQYINQLLKTFE
;
A
#
# COMPACT_ATOMS: atom_id res chain seq x y z
N MET A 1 26.22 2.24 6.21
CA MET A 1 25.12 1.93 5.28
C MET A 1 24.46 3.22 4.82
N LYS A 2 23.82 3.28 3.63
CA LYS A 2 23.08 4.46 3.19
C LYS A 2 21.88 4.73 4.13
N LYS A 3 21.43 6.00 4.23
CA LYS A 3 20.18 6.35 4.91
C LYS A 3 19.03 5.65 4.21
N PHE A 4 18.10 5.07 4.97
CA PHE A 4 16.92 4.44 4.42
C PHE A 4 16.00 5.49 3.80
N LYS A 5 15.61 5.25 2.56
CA LYS A 5 14.59 6.00 1.84
C LYS A 5 13.65 5.00 1.19
N ILE A 6 12.36 5.27 1.23
CA ILE A 6 11.38 4.36 0.63
C ILE A 6 11.04 4.79 -0.79
N ARG A 7 10.86 3.81 -1.69
CA ARG A 7 10.29 4.06 -3.02
C ARG A 7 8.80 4.38 -2.87
N CYS A 8 8.30 5.40 -3.57
CA CYS A 8 6.88 5.76 -3.52
C CYS A 8 5.96 4.56 -3.80
N SER A 9 6.29 3.70 -4.77
CA SER A 9 5.55 2.48 -5.08
C SER A 9 5.55 1.42 -3.96
N ALA A 10 6.38 1.56 -2.95
CA ALA A 10 6.48 0.63 -1.82
C ALA A 10 5.94 1.20 -0.50
N ILE A 11 5.49 2.45 -0.46
CA ILE A 11 4.98 3.08 0.77
C ILE A 11 3.86 2.23 1.38
N GLY A 12 2.95 1.70 0.57
CA GLY A 12 1.87 0.82 1.02
C GLY A 12 2.34 -0.41 1.80
N GLN A 13 3.60 -0.85 1.67
CA GLN A 13 4.13 -1.99 2.42
C GLN A 13 4.51 -1.63 3.86
N ILE A 14 4.82 -0.36 4.14
CA ILE A 14 5.22 0.08 5.48
C ILE A 14 4.09 0.77 6.26
N MET A 15 3.05 1.26 5.59
CA MET A 15 1.95 2.00 6.22
C MET A 15 0.99 1.17 7.09
N PRO A 16 0.75 -0.14 6.84
CA PRO A 16 -0.11 -0.91 7.72
C PRO A 16 0.38 -0.91 9.16
N ASN A 17 -0.56 -0.79 10.11
CA ASN A 17 -0.25 -0.95 11.53
C ASN A 17 0.02 -2.43 11.89
N ALA A 18 0.76 -2.64 12.96
CA ALA A 18 0.94 -3.98 13.52
C ALA A 18 -0.42 -4.58 13.95
N VAL A 19 -0.54 -5.90 13.85
CA VAL A 19 -1.74 -6.61 14.33
C VAL A 19 -1.93 -6.31 15.83
N GLY A 20 -3.14 -5.88 16.21
CA GLY A 20 -3.46 -5.47 17.56
C GLY A 20 -3.16 -3.99 17.88
N GLY A 21 -2.74 -3.20 16.88
CA GLY A 21 -2.50 -1.76 17.01
C GLY A 21 -1.12 -1.41 17.58
N THR A 22 -0.86 -0.11 17.71
CA THR A 22 0.36 0.43 18.31
C THR A 22 0.40 0.17 19.83
N ASN A 23 1.58 0.24 20.43
CA ASN A 23 1.69 0.14 21.91
C ASN A 23 0.95 1.28 22.60
N LEU A 24 0.97 2.48 22.03
CA LEU A 24 0.22 3.62 22.54
C LEU A 24 -1.31 3.36 22.54
N GLU A 25 -1.84 2.79 21.45
CA GLU A 25 -3.25 2.40 21.38
C GLU A 25 -3.60 1.30 22.38
N LYS A 26 -2.72 0.31 22.57
CA LYS A 26 -2.91 -0.75 23.55
C LYS A 26 -2.94 -0.20 24.99
N TYR A 27 -2.01 0.70 25.31
CA TYR A 27 -1.98 1.39 26.60
C TYR A 27 -3.25 2.22 26.80
N GLY A 28 -3.64 3.05 25.83
CA GLY A 28 -4.84 3.86 25.89
C GLY A 28 -6.12 3.03 26.10
N LYS A 29 -6.28 1.94 25.34
CA LYS A 29 -7.41 1.00 25.49
C LYS A 29 -7.42 0.32 26.87
N ALA A 30 -6.28 -0.11 27.36
CA ALA A 30 -6.17 -0.75 28.68
C ALA A 30 -6.54 0.24 29.79
N LYS A 31 -6.04 1.48 29.72
CA LYS A 31 -6.36 2.54 30.66
C LYS A 31 -7.85 2.87 30.68
N GLN A 32 -8.45 3.10 29.52
CA GLN A 32 -9.89 3.37 29.41
C GLN A 32 -10.72 2.18 29.92
N THR A 33 -10.34 0.96 29.55
CA THR A 33 -11.04 -0.25 30.03
C THR A 33 -10.97 -0.39 31.54
N LEU A 34 -9.83 -0.01 32.17
CA LEU A 34 -9.69 -0.02 33.61
C LEU A 34 -10.62 1.01 34.26
N GLU A 35 -10.64 2.26 33.78
CA GLU A 35 -11.51 3.33 34.26
C GLU A 35 -12.99 2.92 34.19
N ASP A 36 -13.44 2.45 33.03
CA ASP A 36 -14.81 1.96 32.82
C ASP A 36 -15.16 0.76 33.74
N SER A 37 -14.19 -0.14 33.95
CA SER A 37 -14.40 -1.31 34.82
C SER A 37 -14.52 -0.92 36.30
N ILE A 38 -13.73 0.04 36.76
CA ILE A 38 -13.83 0.58 38.12
C ILE A 38 -15.18 1.28 38.33
N GLU A 39 -15.56 2.15 37.41
CA GLU A 39 -16.84 2.87 37.49
C GLU A 39 -18.04 1.90 37.53
N ARG A 40 -18.02 0.86 36.69
CA ARG A 40 -19.05 -0.18 36.69
C ARG A 40 -19.06 -0.98 38.00
N TYR A 41 -17.91 -1.33 38.55
CA TYR A 41 -17.80 -2.06 39.81
C TYR A 41 -18.35 -1.25 40.99
N ASP A 42 -18.04 0.04 41.02
CA ASP A 42 -18.52 0.94 42.09
C ASP A 42 -20.05 1.12 42.06
N LYS A 43 -20.66 1.12 40.90
CA LYS A 43 -22.11 1.21 40.71
C LYS A 43 -22.87 -0.10 40.97
N MET A 44 -22.16 -1.23 41.14
CA MET A 44 -22.82 -2.52 41.38
C MET A 44 -23.43 -2.63 42.76
N LYS A 45 -24.71 -3.07 42.81
CA LYS A 45 -25.44 -3.30 44.07
C LYS A 45 -24.94 -4.56 44.81
N THR A 46 -24.43 -5.58 44.08
CA THR A 46 -23.97 -6.84 44.63
C THR A 46 -22.56 -7.14 44.07
N LYS A 47 -21.55 -6.92 44.90
CA LYS A 47 -20.14 -7.11 44.50
C LYS A 47 -19.66 -8.57 44.62
N ASP A 48 -20.33 -9.34 45.51
CA ASP A 48 -19.96 -10.74 45.78
C ASP A 48 -20.55 -11.77 44.81
N GLY A 49 -21.38 -11.30 43.86
CA GLY A 49 -21.93 -12.15 42.79
C GLY A 49 -20.90 -12.44 41.69
N ILE A 50 -21.17 -13.47 40.87
CA ILE A 50 -20.27 -13.93 39.78
C ILE A 50 -19.78 -12.78 38.90
N ASN A 51 -20.65 -11.83 38.57
CA ASN A 51 -20.28 -10.70 37.70
C ASN A 51 -19.38 -9.69 38.44
N GLY A 52 -19.61 -9.46 39.74
CA GLY A 52 -18.75 -8.60 40.56
C GLY A 52 -17.36 -9.18 40.72
N VAL A 53 -17.28 -10.47 41.03
CA VAL A 53 -15.98 -11.17 41.14
C VAL A 53 -15.22 -11.14 39.81
N LYS A 54 -15.85 -11.44 38.67
CA LYS A 54 -15.21 -11.37 37.36
C LYS A 54 -14.70 -9.96 37.04
N LEU A 55 -15.44 -8.93 37.39
CA LEU A 55 -15.07 -7.55 37.15
C LEU A 55 -13.90 -7.12 38.06
N ALA A 56 -13.91 -7.57 39.32
CA ALA A 56 -12.81 -7.33 40.26
C ALA A 56 -11.50 -7.97 39.77
N VAL A 57 -11.55 -9.24 39.33
CA VAL A 57 -10.37 -9.94 38.73
C VAL A 57 -9.85 -9.15 37.52
N LYS A 58 -10.73 -8.75 36.61
CA LYS A 58 -10.33 -7.97 35.43
C LYS A 58 -9.66 -6.64 35.80
N ILE A 59 -10.13 -5.96 36.85
CA ILE A 59 -9.53 -4.71 37.35
C ILE A 59 -8.11 -4.97 37.87
N VAL A 60 -7.90 -6.07 38.60
CA VAL A 60 -6.58 -6.45 39.10
C VAL A 60 -5.63 -6.74 37.96
N GLU A 61 -6.03 -7.59 37.00
CA GLU A 61 -5.24 -7.92 35.79
C GLU A 61 -4.82 -6.67 35.01
N LEU A 62 -5.74 -5.74 34.80
CA LEU A 62 -5.45 -4.49 34.11
C LEU A 62 -4.49 -3.58 34.90
N LYS A 63 -4.64 -3.50 36.23
CA LYS A 63 -3.70 -2.74 37.08
C LYS A 63 -2.30 -3.31 37.07
N GLU A 64 -2.16 -4.63 37.01
CA GLU A 64 -0.87 -5.31 36.92
C GLU A 64 -0.20 -5.15 35.53
N ALA A 65 -1.00 -5.15 34.45
CA ALA A 65 -0.49 -5.01 33.09
C ALA A 65 -0.15 -3.55 32.70
N LEU A 66 -0.82 -2.55 33.29
CA LEU A 66 -0.69 -1.13 32.92
C LEU A 66 0.75 -0.58 33.02
N PRO A 67 1.53 -0.86 34.09
CA PRO A 67 2.90 -0.34 34.19
C PRO A 67 3.82 -0.81 33.07
N GLU A 68 3.69 -2.05 32.62
CA GLU A 68 4.45 -2.60 31.51
C GLU A 68 4.01 -1.97 30.19
N LEU A 69 2.71 -1.83 29.97
CA LEU A 69 2.15 -1.15 28.79
C LEU A 69 2.58 0.33 28.75
N GLU A 70 2.61 1.00 29.90
CA GLU A 70 3.07 2.39 30.00
C GLU A 70 4.55 2.53 29.68
N ALA A 71 5.38 1.65 30.23
CA ALA A 71 6.82 1.65 29.96
C ALA A 71 7.14 1.42 28.47
N ASN A 72 6.29 0.67 27.78
CA ASN A 72 6.48 0.30 26.38
C ASN A 72 5.63 1.14 25.40
N LYS A 73 4.80 2.09 25.85
CA LYS A 73 3.83 2.81 25.00
C LYS A 73 4.48 3.53 23.82
N ASP A 74 5.69 4.04 24.00
CA ASP A 74 6.42 4.80 22.99
C ASP A 74 7.34 3.91 22.12
N ILE A 75 7.39 2.60 22.39
CA ILE A 75 8.14 1.64 21.56
C ILE A 75 7.34 1.37 20.30
N VAL A 76 7.92 1.72 19.16
CA VAL A 76 7.32 1.51 17.86
C VAL A 76 7.26 0.03 17.50
N ILE A 77 6.07 -0.44 17.14
CA ILE A 77 5.86 -1.78 16.60
C ILE A 77 5.49 -1.65 15.12
N LEU A 78 6.41 -2.06 14.25
CA LEU A 78 6.14 -2.18 12.83
C LEU A 78 5.29 -3.42 12.53
N SER A 79 4.45 -3.32 11.49
CA SER A 79 3.76 -4.49 10.92
C SER A 79 4.76 -5.50 10.33
N ASP A 80 4.33 -6.74 10.15
CA ASP A 80 5.20 -7.77 9.56
C ASP A 80 5.58 -7.46 8.12
N SER A 81 4.70 -6.80 7.35
CA SER A 81 5.02 -6.30 6.01
C SER A 81 6.13 -5.24 6.04
N ALA A 82 6.05 -4.29 6.97
CA ALA A 82 7.07 -3.25 7.14
C ALA A 82 8.42 -3.84 7.60
N LYS A 83 8.41 -4.77 8.56
CA LYS A 83 9.63 -5.49 8.98
C LYS A 83 10.26 -6.26 7.82
N THR A 84 9.45 -6.99 7.07
CA THR A 84 9.92 -7.76 5.89
C THR A 84 10.53 -6.83 4.84
N TYR A 85 9.90 -5.69 4.58
CA TYR A 85 10.44 -4.69 3.66
C TYR A 85 11.81 -4.17 4.13
N CYS A 86 11.94 -3.78 5.39
CA CYS A 86 13.20 -3.31 5.98
C CYS A 86 14.30 -4.38 5.92
N GLN A 87 13.99 -5.63 6.26
CA GLN A 87 14.92 -6.75 6.18
C GLN A 87 15.40 -7.01 4.74
N ASN A 88 14.50 -6.93 3.77
CA ASN A 88 14.85 -7.09 2.36
C ASN A 88 15.70 -5.92 1.86
N TRP A 89 15.44 -4.70 2.33
CA TRP A 89 16.27 -3.54 2.04
C TRP A 89 17.70 -3.73 2.58
N ILE A 90 17.86 -4.18 3.83
CA ILE A 90 19.17 -4.51 4.42
C ILE A 90 19.90 -5.55 3.58
N LYS A 91 19.23 -6.67 3.25
CA LYS A 91 19.80 -7.74 2.43
C LYS A 91 20.31 -7.21 1.08
N LYS A 92 19.50 -6.34 0.44
CA LYS A 92 19.89 -5.70 -0.81
C LYS A 92 21.14 -4.85 -0.66
N GLU A 93 21.23 -4.07 0.43
CA GLU A 93 22.41 -3.22 0.70
C GLU A 93 23.66 -4.05 1.02
N ILE A 94 23.52 -5.14 1.76
CA ILE A 94 24.65 -6.03 2.12
C ILE A 94 25.14 -6.82 0.91
N TYR A 95 24.23 -7.51 0.22
CA TYR A 95 24.59 -8.43 -0.85
C TYR A 95 24.75 -7.76 -2.22
N LYS A 96 24.36 -6.49 -2.35
CA LYS A 96 24.35 -5.75 -3.64
C LYS A 96 23.60 -6.50 -4.74
N LYS A 97 22.55 -7.25 -4.38
CA LYS A 97 21.72 -8.05 -5.28
C LYS A 97 20.31 -7.47 -5.31
N ASN A 98 19.81 -7.25 -6.52
CA ASN A 98 18.41 -6.92 -6.76
C ASN A 98 17.68 -8.19 -7.22
N ARG A 99 16.73 -8.67 -6.44
CA ARG A 99 15.81 -9.68 -6.94
C ARG A 99 14.76 -8.97 -7.81
N GLN A 100 14.86 -9.16 -9.11
CA GLN A 100 13.76 -8.80 -10.01
C GLN A 100 12.64 -9.83 -9.79
N MET A 101 11.54 -9.41 -9.19
CA MET A 101 10.31 -10.22 -9.18
C MET A 101 9.45 -9.71 -10.32
N SER A 102 9.33 -10.49 -11.38
CA SER A 102 8.35 -10.28 -12.44
C SER A 102 7.17 -11.22 -12.21
N ASN A 103 5.98 -10.70 -12.35
CA ASN A 103 4.74 -11.46 -12.42
C ASN A 103 3.92 -10.97 -13.61
N LYS A 104 2.91 -11.74 -14.02
CA LYS A 104 2.09 -11.41 -15.20
C LYS A 104 1.51 -9.99 -15.18
N TYR A 105 1.17 -9.47 -14.00
CA TYR A 105 0.57 -8.14 -13.84
C TYR A 105 1.60 -7.03 -14.12
N THR A 106 2.78 -7.15 -13.49
CA THR A 106 3.87 -6.18 -13.69
C THR A 106 4.48 -6.28 -15.10
N GLU A 107 4.51 -7.48 -15.68
CA GLU A 107 5.00 -7.72 -17.04
C GLU A 107 4.07 -7.07 -18.07
N LYS A 108 2.75 -7.30 -17.98
CA LYS A 108 1.77 -6.60 -18.84
C LYS A 108 1.84 -5.10 -18.64
N GLY A 109 1.89 -4.63 -17.38
CA GLY A 109 1.98 -3.20 -17.05
C GLY A 109 3.14 -2.52 -17.77
N LEU A 110 4.33 -3.12 -17.71
CA LEU A 110 5.53 -2.57 -18.34
C LEU A 110 5.44 -2.55 -19.86
N ILE A 111 4.94 -3.65 -20.47
CA ILE A 111 4.84 -3.76 -21.94
C ILE A 111 3.79 -2.78 -22.50
N MET A 112 2.67 -2.61 -21.79
CA MET A 112 1.53 -1.81 -22.28
C MET A 112 1.56 -0.36 -21.80
N GLU A 113 2.63 0.06 -21.12
CA GLU A 113 2.70 1.41 -20.53
C GLU A 113 2.54 2.49 -21.59
N ASP A 114 3.34 2.45 -22.66
CA ASP A 114 3.29 3.45 -23.76
C ASP A 114 1.93 3.44 -24.47
N ASN A 115 1.42 2.25 -24.82
CA ASN A 115 0.09 2.12 -25.42
C ASN A 115 -1.02 2.70 -24.52
N SER A 116 -0.88 2.56 -23.20
CA SER A 116 -1.84 3.11 -22.26
C SER A 116 -1.73 4.61 -22.14
N LEU A 117 -0.52 5.17 -22.24
CA LEU A 117 -0.33 6.63 -22.29
C LEU A 117 -0.97 7.22 -23.56
N ASP A 118 -0.77 6.61 -24.73
CA ASP A 118 -1.40 7.03 -25.99
C ASP A 118 -2.93 6.95 -25.87
N PHE A 119 -3.46 5.83 -25.38
CA PHE A 119 -4.88 5.63 -25.16
C PHE A 119 -5.52 6.69 -24.25
N ILE A 120 -4.90 7.00 -23.12
CA ILE A 120 -5.42 8.02 -22.19
C ILE A 120 -5.22 9.44 -22.74
N ALA A 121 -4.16 9.67 -23.52
CA ALA A 121 -3.93 10.96 -24.18
C ALA A 121 -5.09 11.31 -25.13
N GLU A 122 -5.52 10.35 -25.94
CA GLU A 122 -6.67 10.49 -26.83
C GLU A 122 -7.98 10.63 -26.04
N GLU A 123 -8.24 9.73 -25.09
CA GLU A 123 -9.51 9.63 -24.37
C GLU A 123 -9.79 10.76 -23.37
N TYR A 124 -8.78 11.50 -22.95
CA TYR A 124 -8.90 12.65 -22.05
C TYR A 124 -8.47 13.98 -22.70
N ASP A 125 -8.18 13.96 -24.02
CA ASP A 125 -7.78 15.15 -24.79
C ASP A 125 -6.55 15.87 -24.21
N TYR A 126 -5.56 15.08 -23.75
CA TYR A 126 -4.31 15.63 -23.22
C TYR A 126 -3.33 16.06 -24.32
N GLY A 127 -3.59 15.71 -25.59
CA GLY A 127 -2.59 15.81 -26.65
C GLY A 127 -1.48 14.78 -26.45
N LEU A 128 -0.22 15.19 -26.58
CA LEU A 128 0.93 14.29 -26.39
C LEU A 128 1.26 14.16 -24.90
N LEU A 129 1.12 12.97 -24.34
CA LEU A 129 1.63 12.64 -23.01
C LEU A 129 3.03 12.04 -23.14
N LEU A 130 4.00 12.67 -22.49
CA LEU A 130 5.37 12.14 -22.42
C LEU A 130 5.58 11.43 -21.09
N LYS A 131 6.11 10.22 -21.16
CA LYS A 131 6.55 9.49 -20.00
C LYS A 131 7.66 10.28 -19.31
N ASN A 132 7.55 10.41 -18.00
CA ASN A 132 8.58 11.06 -17.20
C ASN A 132 9.73 10.08 -16.93
N GLU A 133 10.95 10.53 -17.17
CA GLU A 133 12.19 9.79 -16.87
C GLU A 133 12.96 10.40 -15.69
N GLU A 134 12.50 11.53 -15.18
CA GLU A 134 13.16 12.22 -14.08
C GLU A 134 12.97 11.45 -12.77
N TYR A 135 14.10 11.23 -12.10
CA TYR A 135 14.14 10.59 -10.78
C TYR A 135 14.11 11.66 -9.69
N PHE A 136 13.14 11.58 -8.82
CA PHE A 136 12.96 12.49 -7.70
C PHE A 136 13.37 11.83 -6.40
N GLU A 137 14.04 12.59 -5.54
CA GLU A 137 14.35 12.14 -4.19
C GLU A 137 14.38 13.30 -3.18
N ASN A 138 14.04 12.96 -1.92
CA ASN A 138 14.24 13.80 -0.76
C ASN A 138 14.82 12.98 0.41
N ASP A 139 14.74 13.47 1.63
CA ASP A 139 15.29 12.77 2.80
C ASP A 139 14.58 11.46 3.17
N PHE A 140 13.35 11.23 2.71
CA PHE A 140 12.48 10.13 3.08
C PHE A 140 12.08 9.25 1.90
N LEU A 141 11.90 9.84 0.74
CA LEU A 141 11.23 9.25 -0.41
C LEU A 141 12.12 9.28 -1.65
N ILE A 142 11.88 8.29 -2.51
CA ILE A 142 12.47 8.22 -3.86
C ILE A 142 11.44 7.70 -4.84
N GLY A 143 11.49 8.15 -6.09
CA GLY A 143 10.62 7.61 -7.14
C GLY A 143 10.65 8.35 -8.45
N THR A 144 10.00 7.74 -9.44
CA THR A 144 9.79 8.26 -10.79
C THR A 144 8.30 8.14 -11.09
N PRO A 145 7.52 9.22 -11.02
CA PRO A 145 6.10 9.20 -11.43
C PRO A 145 6.00 8.97 -12.94
N ASP A 146 4.91 8.38 -13.44
CA ASP A 146 4.76 8.03 -14.86
C ASP A 146 4.66 9.29 -15.74
N VAL A 147 3.81 10.27 -15.34
CA VAL A 147 3.66 11.54 -16.06
C VAL A 147 3.57 12.71 -15.09
N VAL A 148 4.32 13.76 -15.39
CA VAL A 148 4.35 15.02 -14.61
C VAL A 148 3.81 16.14 -15.49
N LEU A 149 2.57 16.58 -15.22
CA LEU A 149 2.00 17.75 -15.87
C LEU A 149 2.18 19.01 -15.01
N ASP A 150 1.92 20.16 -15.59
CA ASP A 150 2.02 21.43 -14.85
C ASP A 150 1.05 21.48 -13.65
N THR A 151 -0.14 20.91 -13.80
CA THR A 151 -1.22 20.97 -12.80
C THR A 151 -1.31 19.76 -11.90
N HIS A 152 -0.94 18.57 -12.39
CA HIS A 152 -1.12 17.32 -11.65
C HIS A 152 -0.21 16.21 -12.17
N LEU A 153 -0.14 15.13 -11.39
CA LEU A 153 0.52 13.88 -11.77
C LEU A 153 -0.50 12.90 -12.37
N ILE A 154 -0.06 12.08 -13.29
CA ILE A 154 -0.82 10.92 -13.76
C ILE A 154 -0.01 9.66 -13.52
N ASP A 155 -0.67 8.61 -13.04
CA ASP A 155 -0.13 7.26 -12.90
C ASP A 155 -1.08 6.28 -13.56
N VAL A 156 -0.55 5.39 -14.40
CA VAL A 156 -1.34 4.47 -15.19
C VAL A 156 -1.18 3.04 -14.67
N LYS A 157 -2.29 2.36 -14.47
CA LYS A 157 -2.33 0.96 -14.06
C LYS A 157 -3.05 0.11 -15.09
N ASN A 158 -2.32 -0.81 -15.71
CA ASN A 158 -2.89 -1.76 -16.65
C ASN A 158 -3.52 -2.94 -15.91
N SER A 159 -4.83 -3.11 -16.05
CA SER A 159 -5.52 -4.29 -15.54
C SER A 159 -5.17 -5.51 -16.37
N TRP A 160 -4.95 -6.66 -15.70
CA TRP A 160 -4.64 -7.92 -16.36
C TRP A 160 -5.80 -8.37 -17.26
N SER A 161 -7.01 -8.37 -16.71
CA SER A 161 -8.25 -8.76 -17.40
C SER A 161 -9.43 -7.90 -16.94
N HIS A 162 -10.59 -8.10 -17.54
CA HIS A 162 -11.83 -7.46 -17.14
C HIS A 162 -12.20 -7.75 -15.67
N ASP A 163 -11.82 -8.93 -15.15
CA ASP A 163 -12.06 -9.30 -13.74
C ASP A 163 -11.29 -8.43 -12.76
N THR A 164 -10.10 -7.98 -13.16
CA THR A 164 -9.24 -7.12 -12.33
C THR A 164 -9.45 -5.63 -12.60
N PHE A 165 -10.27 -5.29 -13.62
CA PHE A 165 -10.54 -3.91 -13.98
C PHE A 165 -11.62 -3.31 -13.06
N PRO A 166 -11.35 -2.17 -12.38
CA PRO A 166 -12.24 -1.64 -11.34
C PRO A 166 -13.40 -0.83 -11.92
N LEU A 167 -14.17 -1.40 -12.86
CA LEU A 167 -15.23 -0.69 -13.59
C LEU A 167 -16.24 -0.01 -12.68
N PHE A 168 -16.65 -0.67 -11.61
CA PHE A 168 -17.69 -0.20 -10.68
C PHE A 168 -17.13 0.39 -9.38
N ALA A 169 -15.81 0.44 -9.22
CA ALA A 169 -15.22 0.99 -8.01
C ALA A 169 -15.50 2.49 -7.89
N THR A 170 -15.94 2.93 -6.72
CA THR A 170 -16.16 4.33 -6.36
C THR A 170 -14.96 4.95 -5.67
N GLU A 171 -14.09 4.11 -5.10
CA GLU A 171 -12.87 4.48 -4.41
C GLU A 171 -11.68 3.72 -5.00
N ILE A 172 -10.47 4.16 -4.69
CA ILE A 172 -9.24 3.50 -5.14
C ILE A 172 -9.22 2.07 -4.58
N PRO A 173 -9.16 1.03 -5.42
CA PRO A 173 -9.25 -0.37 -4.99
C PRO A 173 -8.11 -0.81 -4.07
N ASP A 174 -6.92 -0.26 -4.27
CA ASP A 174 -5.74 -0.56 -3.47
C ASP A 174 -5.17 0.72 -2.84
N LYS A 175 -5.21 0.80 -1.52
CA LYS A 175 -4.63 1.91 -0.75
C LYS A 175 -3.15 2.14 -1.02
N ALA A 176 -2.41 1.14 -1.49
CA ALA A 176 -1.01 1.29 -1.85
C ALA A 176 -0.81 2.37 -2.92
N TYR A 177 -1.72 2.45 -3.90
CA TYR A 177 -1.67 3.48 -4.94
C TYR A 177 -2.02 4.88 -4.43
N PHE A 178 -2.88 4.99 -3.42
CA PHE A 178 -3.11 6.26 -2.74
C PHE A 178 -1.82 6.76 -2.07
N TYR A 179 -1.16 5.91 -1.29
CA TYR A 179 0.11 6.27 -0.65
C TYR A 179 1.21 6.56 -1.67
N GLN A 180 1.28 5.81 -2.77
CA GLN A 180 2.20 6.07 -3.88
C GLN A 180 2.01 7.48 -4.44
N GLY A 181 0.77 7.87 -4.72
CA GLY A 181 0.44 9.20 -5.23
C GLY A 181 0.76 10.31 -4.23
N GLN A 182 0.51 10.12 -2.94
CA GLN A 182 0.91 11.07 -1.89
C GLN A 182 2.43 11.27 -1.88
N GLY A 183 3.19 10.18 -1.97
CA GLY A 183 4.64 10.23 -2.04
C GLY A 183 5.15 10.97 -3.29
N TYR A 184 4.56 10.72 -4.44
CA TYR A 184 4.93 11.44 -5.66
C TYR A 184 4.58 12.92 -5.61
N MET A 185 3.43 13.29 -5.06
CA MET A 185 3.06 14.70 -4.86
C MET A 185 4.03 15.42 -3.91
N GLU A 186 4.49 14.75 -2.86
CA GLU A 186 5.51 15.29 -1.96
C GLU A 186 6.86 15.50 -2.66
N LEU A 187 7.27 14.57 -3.51
CA LEU A 187 8.54 14.66 -4.24
C LEU A 187 8.55 15.76 -5.31
N THR A 188 7.43 15.93 -6.01
CA THR A 188 7.34 16.83 -7.16
C THR A 188 6.78 18.21 -6.84
N GLY A 189 6.26 18.41 -5.61
CA GLY A 189 5.58 19.64 -5.22
C GLY A 189 4.19 19.82 -5.84
N LYS A 190 3.66 18.80 -6.56
CA LYS A 190 2.32 18.88 -7.13
C LYS A 190 1.26 18.65 -6.05
N SER A 191 0.10 19.29 -6.23
CA SER A 191 -1.01 19.23 -5.25
C SER A 191 -2.09 18.21 -5.61
N SER A 192 -2.07 17.66 -6.81
CA SER A 192 -3.09 16.74 -7.30
C SER A 192 -2.53 15.57 -8.08
N TYR A 193 -3.27 14.46 -8.02
CA TYR A 193 -2.88 13.19 -8.61
C TYR A 193 -4.08 12.50 -9.25
N LYS A 194 -3.88 11.96 -10.44
CA LYS A 194 -4.88 11.20 -11.18
C LYS A 194 -4.36 9.79 -11.43
N LEU A 195 -4.96 8.82 -10.75
CA LEU A 195 -4.73 7.41 -10.98
C LEU A 195 -5.68 6.92 -12.07
N ILE A 196 -5.16 6.34 -13.14
CA ILE A 196 -5.96 5.87 -14.26
C ILE A 196 -5.71 4.38 -14.46
N TYR A 197 -6.77 3.58 -14.30
CA TYR A 197 -6.77 2.19 -14.73
C TYR A 197 -7.16 2.11 -16.20
N THR A 198 -6.41 1.31 -16.94
CA THR A 198 -6.72 0.98 -18.35
C THR A 198 -6.94 -0.52 -18.49
N LEU A 199 -7.81 -0.89 -19.43
CA LEU A 199 -8.05 -2.27 -19.84
C LEU A 199 -7.61 -2.41 -21.30
N MET A 200 -6.31 -2.65 -21.47
CA MET A 200 -5.66 -2.87 -22.77
C MET A 200 -5.63 -4.36 -23.09
N ASP A 201 -5.55 -4.69 -24.38
CA ASP A 201 -5.31 -6.05 -24.81
C ASP A 201 -4.06 -6.62 -24.14
N THR A 202 -4.12 -7.89 -23.79
CA THR A 202 -2.95 -8.55 -23.19
C THR A 202 -2.03 -9.07 -24.31
N PRO A 203 -0.72 -8.80 -24.23
CA PRO A 203 0.25 -9.31 -25.21
C PRO A 203 0.15 -10.83 -25.39
N GLU A 204 0.19 -11.30 -26.64
CA GLU A 204 -0.06 -12.68 -27.01
C GLU A 204 0.78 -13.69 -26.22
N HIS A 205 2.08 -13.44 -26.10
CA HIS A 205 2.99 -14.33 -25.36
C HIS A 205 2.63 -14.47 -23.86
N LEU A 206 1.98 -13.45 -23.26
CA LEU A 206 1.49 -13.52 -21.88
C LEU A 206 0.21 -14.36 -21.79
N ILE A 207 -0.68 -14.25 -22.79
CA ILE A 207 -1.88 -15.09 -22.88
C ILE A 207 -1.49 -16.55 -23.05
N GLU A 208 -0.55 -16.85 -23.97
CA GLU A 208 -0.03 -18.20 -24.16
C GLU A 208 0.58 -18.78 -22.88
N LYS A 209 1.40 -17.97 -22.19
CA LYS A 209 2.02 -18.35 -20.92
C LYS A 209 0.96 -18.72 -19.88
N GLU A 210 -0.07 -17.87 -19.72
CA GLU A 210 -1.18 -18.08 -18.81
C GLU A 210 -1.96 -19.35 -19.15
N PHE A 211 -2.26 -19.58 -20.44
CA PHE A 211 -2.94 -20.78 -20.91
C PHE A 211 -2.20 -22.06 -20.60
N ARG A 212 -0.88 -22.09 -20.86
CA ARG A 212 -0.03 -23.27 -20.60
C ARG A 212 0.10 -23.59 -19.11
N PHE A 213 0.16 -22.56 -18.24
CA PHE A 213 0.35 -22.77 -16.80
C PHE A 213 -0.91 -23.23 -16.07
N ASN A 214 -2.10 -22.92 -16.55
CA ASN A 214 -3.34 -23.15 -15.81
C ASN A 214 -4.09 -24.43 -16.25
N ASN A 215 -3.54 -25.24 -17.20
CA ASN A 215 -4.12 -26.53 -17.63
C ASN A 215 -5.65 -26.49 -17.78
N PHE A 216 -6.16 -25.60 -18.63
CA PHE A 216 -7.60 -25.46 -18.90
C PHE A 216 -8.12 -26.64 -19.71
N TYR A 217 -8.42 -27.75 -19.05
CA TYR A 217 -8.93 -28.96 -19.69
C TYR A 217 -10.23 -28.66 -20.45
N GLY A 218 -10.23 -28.96 -21.75
CA GLY A 218 -11.41 -28.85 -22.60
C GLY A 218 -11.72 -27.43 -23.12
N LEU A 219 -10.84 -26.45 -22.89
CA LEU A 219 -10.95 -25.12 -23.48
C LEU A 219 -9.95 -24.97 -24.61
N GLU A 220 -10.43 -24.61 -25.79
CA GLU A 220 -9.56 -24.30 -26.92
C GLU A 220 -8.85 -22.95 -26.69
N TYR A 221 -7.60 -22.85 -27.14
CA TYR A 221 -6.78 -21.64 -26.94
C TYR A 221 -7.46 -20.36 -27.47
N GLU A 222 -8.06 -20.43 -28.65
CA GLU A 222 -8.75 -19.27 -29.26
C GLU A 222 -9.90 -18.75 -28.42
N ASP A 223 -10.64 -19.61 -27.74
CA ASP A 223 -11.72 -19.19 -26.84
C ASP A 223 -11.18 -18.60 -25.54
N PHE A 224 -10.08 -19.15 -25.04
CA PHE A 224 -9.38 -18.57 -23.90
C PHE A 224 -8.81 -17.18 -24.22
N ARG A 225 -8.16 -17.04 -25.35
CA ARG A 225 -7.54 -15.80 -25.84
C ARG A 225 -8.51 -14.63 -25.93
N LYS A 226 -9.74 -14.87 -26.39
CA LYS A 226 -10.82 -13.85 -26.50
C LYS A 226 -11.09 -13.13 -25.17
N ASN A 227 -10.85 -13.76 -24.02
CA ASN A 227 -11.05 -13.14 -22.70
C ASN A 227 -10.05 -12.03 -22.37
N TYR A 228 -9.01 -11.88 -23.18
CA TYR A 228 -7.92 -10.93 -22.95
C TYR A 228 -7.79 -9.86 -24.04
N LEU A 229 -8.75 -9.84 -24.99
CA LEU A 229 -8.83 -8.86 -26.08
C LEU A 229 -10.04 -7.98 -25.88
N TYR A 230 -9.86 -6.69 -25.96
CA TYR A 230 -10.88 -5.69 -25.66
C TYR A 230 -11.02 -4.64 -26.78
N GLU A 231 -9.92 -4.37 -27.50
CA GLU A 231 -9.89 -3.40 -28.57
C GLU A 231 -10.80 -3.83 -29.74
N GLY A 232 -11.58 -2.89 -30.27
CA GLY A 232 -12.59 -3.19 -31.30
C GLY A 232 -13.89 -3.83 -30.78
N PHE A 233 -13.90 -4.40 -29.56
CA PHE A 233 -15.09 -5.05 -28.97
C PHE A 233 -15.70 -4.25 -27.83
N VAL A 234 -14.85 -3.64 -27.00
CA VAL A 234 -15.29 -2.87 -25.83
C VAL A 234 -15.05 -1.38 -26.09
N PRO A 235 -16.10 -0.54 -26.02
CA PRO A 235 -15.95 0.90 -26.21
C PRO A 235 -14.89 1.49 -25.27
N ALA A 236 -14.07 2.43 -25.77
CA ALA A 236 -12.97 3.05 -25.03
C ALA A 236 -13.40 3.58 -23.65
N LYS A 237 -14.57 4.24 -23.56
CA LYS A 237 -15.14 4.73 -22.28
C LYS A 237 -15.33 3.65 -21.20
N ARG A 238 -15.41 2.36 -21.58
CA ARG A 238 -15.52 1.22 -20.65
C ARG A 238 -14.19 0.54 -20.39
N ARG A 239 -13.11 1.01 -21.02
CA ARG A 239 -11.74 0.49 -20.85
C ARG A 239 -10.84 1.41 -20.03
N LYS A 240 -11.40 2.50 -19.47
CA LYS A 240 -10.69 3.43 -18.57
C LYS A 240 -11.51 3.72 -17.33
N LYS A 241 -10.82 3.87 -16.20
CA LYS A 241 -11.38 4.27 -14.91
C LYS A 241 -10.40 5.16 -14.20
N SER A 242 -10.80 6.35 -13.78
CA SER A 242 -9.92 7.29 -13.09
C SER A 242 -10.39 7.59 -11.69
N PHE A 243 -9.40 7.81 -10.81
CA PHE A 243 -9.56 8.30 -9.45
C PHE A 243 -8.70 9.54 -9.30
N TYR A 244 -9.27 10.59 -8.72
CA TYR A 244 -8.61 11.87 -8.55
C TYR A 244 -8.56 12.23 -7.07
N PHE A 245 -7.39 12.62 -6.57
CA PHE A 245 -7.24 13.03 -5.18
C PHE A 245 -6.17 14.12 -5.03
N GLN A 246 -6.24 14.82 -3.90
CA GLN A 246 -5.35 15.91 -3.55
C GLN A 246 -4.25 15.44 -2.60
N LYS A 247 -3.19 16.23 -2.52
CA LYS A 247 -2.15 16.09 -1.52
C LYS A 247 -2.75 16.23 -0.12
N ASP A 248 -2.36 15.32 0.77
CA ASP A 248 -2.79 15.28 2.17
C ASP A 248 -1.55 15.36 3.07
N GLU A 249 -1.38 16.50 3.72
CA GLU A 249 -0.21 16.77 4.56
C GLU A 249 -0.16 15.90 5.83
N GLU A 250 -1.32 15.45 6.33
CA GLU A 250 -1.38 14.54 7.47
C GLU A 250 -0.87 13.15 7.06
N VAL A 251 -1.30 12.68 5.90
CA VAL A 251 -0.82 11.41 5.33
C VAL A 251 0.68 11.47 5.03
N ILE A 252 1.16 12.58 4.48
CA ILE A 252 2.59 12.77 4.21
C ILE A 252 3.41 12.76 5.50
N SER A 253 2.93 13.47 6.52
CA SER A 253 3.56 13.46 7.85
C SER A 253 3.60 12.04 8.44
N ALA A 254 2.52 11.29 8.34
CA ALA A 254 2.46 9.89 8.77
C ALA A 254 3.43 8.99 7.99
N ILE A 255 3.60 9.21 6.67
CA ILE A 255 4.59 8.50 5.85
C ILE A 255 6.01 8.80 6.35
N LYS A 256 6.36 10.07 6.58
CA LYS A 256 7.69 10.47 7.06
C LYS A 256 8.01 9.84 8.42
N ILE A 257 7.07 9.89 9.36
CA ILE A 257 7.20 9.23 10.67
C ILE A 257 7.45 7.73 10.48
N ARG A 258 6.67 7.07 9.63
CA ARG A 258 6.82 5.64 9.38
C ARG A 258 8.18 5.28 8.75
N VAL A 259 8.73 6.13 7.91
CA VAL A 259 10.09 5.95 7.35
C VAL A 259 11.14 6.06 8.46
N GLU A 260 11.00 7.00 9.40
CA GLU A 260 11.91 7.12 10.56
C GLU A 260 11.83 5.89 11.47
N GLU A 261 10.62 5.38 11.74
CA GLU A 261 10.40 4.15 12.48
C GLU A 261 11.07 2.94 11.81
N CYS A 262 10.97 2.85 10.48
CA CYS A 262 11.67 1.83 9.70
C CYS A 262 13.20 1.98 9.81
N GLN A 263 13.72 3.21 9.78
CA GLN A 263 15.15 3.47 9.97
C GLN A 263 15.63 3.04 11.36
N GLN A 264 14.84 3.30 12.41
CA GLN A 264 15.15 2.86 13.77
C GLN A 264 15.21 1.33 13.85
N TYR A 265 14.23 0.64 13.28
CA TYR A 265 14.20 -0.83 13.22
C TYR A 265 15.41 -1.39 12.44
N ILE A 266 15.77 -0.79 11.32
CA ILE A 266 16.96 -1.15 10.54
C ILE A 266 18.22 -1.00 11.40
N ASN A 267 18.38 0.11 12.11
CA ASN A 267 19.54 0.34 12.99
C ASN A 267 19.62 -0.67 14.13
N GLN A 268 18.48 -1.07 14.71
CA GLN A 268 18.41 -2.11 15.73
C GLN A 268 18.86 -3.46 15.19
N LEU A 269 18.35 -3.87 14.02
CA LEU A 269 18.76 -5.13 13.40
C LEU A 269 20.25 -5.16 13.09
N LEU A 270 20.83 -4.06 12.59
CA LEU A 270 22.25 -4.02 12.26
C LEU A 270 23.14 -4.20 13.48
N LYS A 271 22.77 -3.65 14.63
CA LYS A 271 23.50 -3.85 15.90
C LYS A 271 23.53 -5.31 16.37
N THR A 272 22.60 -6.15 15.90
CA THR A 272 22.61 -7.59 16.25
C THR A 272 23.62 -8.39 15.43
N PHE A 273 24.25 -7.81 14.41
CA PHE A 273 25.25 -8.46 13.55
C PHE A 273 26.67 -7.93 13.80
N GLU A 274 26.83 -6.89 14.62
CA GLU A 274 28.12 -6.40 15.12
C GLU A 274 28.50 -7.12 16.42
#